data_cd5d87b1a2908230f84444392a35646e
#
_entry.id   cd5d87b1a2908230f84444392a35646e
#
_cell.length_a   1.000
_cell.length_b   1.000
_cell.length_c   1.000
_cell.angle_alpha   90.00
_cell.angle_beta   90.00
_cell.angle_gamma   90.00
#
_symmetry.space_group_name_H-M   'P 1'
#
loop_
_entity.id
_entity.type
_entity.pdbx_description
1 polymer ?
#
loop_
_entity_poly.entity_id
_entity_poly.type
_entity_poly.pdbx_seq_one_letter_code
_entity_poly.pdbx_strand_id
1 'polypeptide(L)'
;MVLAIFAVGAVGYQVLFGAGLAERFRVVSVAGDVRHEHADGASEAARAGSALLAGDRIVSGDGGQAVLGLGEGTRVAVDARSSVKVLGISDDGVRVELEDGRVTATVRPGSGVLAVRAGDQELTADDAEFTVARGADGTVAAATTRGTVRVAGASDLEAGEELVAAPGGSPLRAPVSDTLLLQVAWPASGRTREEEVEVSGQTQPGATFTVQGGARPVSGRADASGRFVVRVPLSEGGNRLLVKARSVLGREAEVAHAEVVRDTRPPSVGVTLEF
;
A
#
# COMPACT_ATOMS: atom_id res chain seq x y z
N MET A 1 -4.10 51.93 -29.67
CA MET A 1 -5.20 50.96 -29.66
C MET A 1 -4.73 49.59 -30.18
N VAL A 2 -3.62 49.06 -29.65
CA VAL A 2 -3.05 47.74 -30.07
C VAL A 2 -2.83 46.80 -28.87
N LEU A 3 -2.98 47.32 -27.63
CA LEU A 3 -2.70 46.50 -26.41
C LEU A 3 -3.88 45.63 -25.94
N ALA A 4 -5.11 45.83 -26.43
CA ALA A 4 -6.29 45.09 -25.98
C ALA A 4 -6.50 43.74 -26.71
N ILE A 5 -5.89 43.54 -27.87
CA ILE A 5 -6.08 42.31 -28.69
C ILE A 5 -5.19 41.14 -28.17
N PHE A 6 -4.03 41.44 -27.57
CA PHE A 6 -3.16 40.40 -27.02
C PHE A 6 -3.67 39.79 -25.74
N ALA A 7 -4.40 40.50 -24.88
CA ALA A 7 -4.96 40.01 -23.64
C ALA A 7 -6.10 39.01 -23.85
N VAL A 8 -6.95 39.24 -24.84
CA VAL A 8 -8.08 38.37 -25.19
C VAL A 8 -7.57 37.06 -25.83
N GLY A 9 -6.50 37.13 -26.63
CA GLY A 9 -5.89 35.94 -27.24
C GLY A 9 -5.23 35.01 -26.22
N ALA A 10 -4.57 35.56 -25.20
CA ALA A 10 -3.88 34.76 -24.17
C ALA A 10 -4.86 34.05 -23.23
N VAL A 11 -5.94 34.73 -22.82
CA VAL A 11 -7.01 34.14 -21.99
C VAL A 11 -7.80 33.09 -22.78
N GLY A 12 -8.13 33.37 -24.05
CA GLY A 12 -8.82 32.42 -24.93
C GLY A 12 -7.95 31.17 -25.22
N TYR A 13 -6.65 31.35 -25.37
CA TYR A 13 -5.70 30.25 -25.59
C TYR A 13 -5.60 29.36 -24.36
N GLN A 14 -5.47 29.91 -23.15
CA GLN A 14 -5.41 29.11 -21.90
C GLN A 14 -6.72 28.36 -21.66
N VAL A 15 -7.88 28.95 -21.92
CA VAL A 15 -9.19 28.29 -21.72
C VAL A 15 -9.39 27.16 -22.74
N LEU A 16 -8.99 27.34 -23.99
CA LEU A 16 -9.18 26.33 -25.05
C LEU A 16 -8.21 25.15 -24.92
N PHE A 17 -6.95 25.38 -24.50
CA PHE A 17 -5.99 24.31 -24.33
C PHE A 17 -6.11 23.63 -22.95
N GLY A 18 -6.50 24.37 -21.91
CA GLY A 18 -6.76 23.78 -20.57
C GLY A 18 -7.95 22.83 -20.58
N ALA A 19 -9.03 23.15 -21.26
CA ALA A 19 -10.22 22.29 -21.34
C ALA A 19 -9.95 20.99 -22.13
N GLY A 20 -9.17 21.04 -23.21
CA GLY A 20 -8.83 19.84 -23.99
C GLY A 20 -7.93 18.84 -23.28
N LEU A 21 -7.04 19.30 -22.40
CA LEU A 21 -6.18 18.44 -21.58
C LEU A 21 -6.94 17.83 -20.40
N ALA A 22 -7.87 18.58 -19.80
CA ALA A 22 -8.70 18.13 -18.68
C ALA A 22 -9.65 16.99 -19.06
N GLU A 23 -10.17 16.97 -20.29
CA GLU A 23 -11.02 15.89 -20.80
C GLU A 23 -10.25 14.58 -21.05
N ARG A 24 -8.94 14.62 -21.08
CA ARG A 24 -8.08 13.46 -21.40
C ARG A 24 -7.88 12.52 -20.22
N PHE A 25 -7.81 13.04 -18.99
CA PHE A 25 -7.71 12.21 -17.78
C PHE A 25 -9.03 12.20 -17.04
N ARG A 26 -9.62 11.03 -16.88
CA ARG A 26 -10.99 10.88 -16.35
C ARG A 26 -11.16 9.61 -15.53
N VAL A 27 -12.22 9.59 -14.74
CA VAL A 27 -12.72 8.38 -14.10
C VAL A 27 -13.38 7.50 -15.18
N VAL A 28 -12.88 6.29 -15.38
CA VAL A 28 -13.40 5.32 -16.37
C VAL A 28 -14.51 4.49 -15.77
N SER A 29 -14.32 4.01 -14.55
CA SER A 29 -15.31 3.22 -13.81
C SER A 29 -15.16 3.42 -12.31
N VAL A 30 -16.25 3.18 -11.59
CA VAL A 30 -16.33 3.27 -10.13
C VAL A 30 -17.15 2.12 -9.61
N ALA A 31 -16.74 1.52 -8.50
CA ALA A 31 -17.50 0.54 -7.73
C ALA A 31 -17.39 0.88 -6.23
N GLY A 32 -18.47 0.74 -5.49
CA GLY A 32 -18.51 1.03 -4.06
C GLY A 32 -18.39 2.51 -3.70
N ASP A 33 -17.92 2.81 -2.50
CA ASP A 33 -17.76 4.17 -1.99
C ASP A 33 -16.46 4.79 -2.49
N VAL A 34 -16.58 5.71 -3.45
CA VAL A 34 -15.46 6.50 -3.98
C VAL A 34 -15.88 7.96 -4.08
N ARG A 35 -15.04 8.83 -3.57
CA ARG A 35 -15.22 10.29 -3.62
C ARG A 35 -14.24 10.93 -4.56
N HIS A 36 -14.72 11.96 -5.26
CA HIS A 36 -13.94 12.92 -6.02
C HIS A 36 -13.86 14.21 -5.20
N GLU A 37 -12.67 14.55 -4.78
CA GLU A 37 -12.38 15.79 -4.07
C GLU A 37 -11.68 16.74 -5.05
N HIS A 38 -12.30 17.90 -5.28
CA HIS A 38 -11.78 18.93 -6.17
C HIS A 38 -10.67 19.74 -5.50
N ALA A 39 -9.84 20.36 -6.31
CA ALA A 39 -8.74 21.21 -5.84
C ALA A 39 -9.22 22.42 -4.99
N ASP A 40 -10.46 22.86 -5.15
CA ASP A 40 -11.11 23.92 -4.36
C ASP A 40 -11.69 23.44 -3.02
N GLY A 41 -11.59 22.14 -2.73
CA GLY A 41 -12.09 21.51 -1.50
C GLY A 41 -13.52 20.99 -1.60
N ALA A 42 -14.22 21.14 -2.72
CA ALA A 42 -15.51 20.51 -2.95
C ALA A 42 -15.34 18.98 -3.04
N SER A 43 -16.31 18.23 -2.52
CA SER A 43 -16.27 16.76 -2.54
C SER A 43 -17.61 16.22 -2.98
N GLU A 44 -17.59 15.27 -3.93
CA GLU A 44 -18.77 14.57 -4.42
C GLU A 44 -18.50 13.08 -4.62
N ALA A 45 -19.56 12.29 -4.83
CA ALA A 45 -19.40 10.90 -5.23
C ALA A 45 -18.76 10.84 -6.63
N ALA A 46 -17.66 10.07 -6.75
CA ALA A 46 -17.02 9.89 -8.06
C ALA A 46 -17.96 9.18 -9.04
N ARG A 47 -17.93 9.59 -10.29
CA ARG A 47 -18.76 9.01 -11.36
C ARG A 47 -17.91 8.69 -12.58
N ALA A 48 -18.27 7.62 -13.27
CA ALA A 48 -17.67 7.34 -14.59
C ALA A 48 -17.91 8.51 -15.56
N GLY A 49 -16.87 8.91 -16.28
CA GLY A 49 -16.86 10.06 -17.17
C GLY A 49 -16.43 11.37 -16.52
N SER A 50 -16.37 11.50 -15.19
CA SER A 50 -15.87 12.71 -14.51
C SER A 50 -14.44 13.01 -14.95
N ALA A 51 -14.22 14.22 -15.47
CA ALA A 51 -12.87 14.71 -15.77
C ALA A 51 -12.11 14.99 -14.47
N LEU A 52 -10.82 14.71 -14.49
CA LEU A 52 -9.90 14.96 -13.38
C LEU A 52 -8.95 16.09 -13.76
N LEU A 53 -8.80 17.04 -12.87
CA LEU A 53 -7.92 18.20 -13.02
C LEU A 53 -6.69 18.06 -12.10
N ALA A 54 -5.66 18.86 -12.40
CA ALA A 54 -4.55 19.00 -11.48
C ALA A 54 -5.02 19.58 -10.13
N GLY A 55 -4.65 18.92 -9.04
CA GLY A 55 -5.09 19.22 -7.69
C GLY A 55 -6.25 18.34 -7.20
N ASP A 56 -7.01 17.72 -8.09
CA ASP A 56 -8.10 16.82 -7.71
C ASP A 56 -7.56 15.55 -7.05
N ARG A 57 -8.42 14.94 -6.23
CA ARG A 57 -8.10 13.70 -5.50
C ARG A 57 -9.25 12.70 -5.65
N ILE A 58 -8.90 11.43 -5.82
CA ILE A 58 -9.83 10.29 -5.75
C ILE A 58 -9.55 9.54 -4.47
N VAL A 59 -10.57 9.38 -3.63
CA VAL A 59 -10.51 8.68 -2.35
C VAL A 59 -11.48 7.52 -2.36
N SER A 60 -10.97 6.30 -2.22
CA SER A 60 -11.78 5.08 -2.11
C SER A 60 -11.93 4.67 -0.65
N GLY A 61 -13.15 4.37 -0.25
CA GLY A 61 -13.49 3.82 1.06
C GLY A 61 -13.30 2.30 1.13
N ASP A 62 -13.84 1.70 2.20
CA ASP A 62 -13.87 0.25 2.36
C ASP A 62 -14.71 -0.39 1.23
N GLY A 63 -14.07 -1.28 0.44
CA GLY A 63 -14.71 -1.88 -0.73
C GLY A 63 -14.90 -0.95 -1.94
N GLY A 64 -14.47 0.33 -1.84
CA GLY A 64 -14.46 1.26 -2.96
C GLY A 64 -13.33 0.96 -3.95
N GLN A 65 -13.60 1.09 -5.25
CA GLN A 65 -12.60 0.94 -6.31
C GLN A 65 -12.90 1.92 -7.45
N ALA A 66 -11.87 2.43 -8.08
CA ALA A 66 -12.01 3.26 -9.28
C ALA A 66 -10.95 2.89 -10.32
N VAL A 67 -11.27 3.13 -11.58
CA VAL A 67 -10.29 3.08 -12.67
C VAL A 67 -10.21 4.48 -13.27
N LEU A 68 -9.02 5.04 -13.28
CA LEU A 68 -8.71 6.31 -13.92
C LEU A 68 -8.05 6.04 -15.27
N GLY A 69 -8.23 6.92 -16.26
CA GLY A 69 -7.68 6.69 -17.59
C GLY A 69 -7.26 7.97 -18.30
N LEU A 70 -6.10 7.90 -18.96
CA LEU A 70 -5.63 8.87 -19.94
C LEU A 70 -5.74 8.26 -21.33
N GLY A 71 -6.67 8.76 -22.14
CA GLY A 71 -7.00 8.15 -23.43
C GLY A 71 -7.43 6.69 -23.28
N GLU A 72 -6.99 5.83 -24.20
CA GLU A 72 -7.27 4.39 -24.18
C GLU A 72 -6.10 3.53 -23.67
N GLY A 73 -4.90 4.09 -23.63
CA GLY A 73 -3.69 3.33 -23.37
C GLY A 73 -3.21 3.34 -21.93
N THR A 74 -3.56 4.35 -21.14
CA THR A 74 -3.16 4.41 -19.72
C THR A 74 -4.36 4.17 -18.82
N ARG A 75 -4.21 3.25 -17.89
CA ARG A 75 -5.18 2.92 -16.84
C ARG A 75 -4.50 2.88 -15.48
N VAL A 76 -5.16 3.45 -14.49
CA VAL A 76 -4.74 3.41 -13.09
C VAL A 76 -5.93 2.89 -12.28
N ALA A 77 -5.88 1.63 -11.87
CA ALA A 77 -6.85 1.05 -10.96
C ALA A 77 -6.49 1.46 -9.53
N VAL A 78 -7.44 2.09 -8.85
CA VAL A 78 -7.34 2.53 -7.46
C VAL A 78 -8.08 1.52 -6.60
N ASP A 79 -7.37 0.85 -5.70
CA ASP A 79 -7.93 -0.16 -4.82
C ASP A 79 -8.71 0.48 -3.65
N ALA A 80 -9.37 -0.34 -2.85
CA ALA A 80 -10.03 0.08 -1.62
C ALA A 80 -9.07 0.75 -0.64
N ARG A 81 -9.55 1.70 0.12
CA ARG A 81 -8.79 2.47 1.12
C ARG A 81 -7.55 3.12 0.54
N SER A 82 -7.71 3.78 -0.59
CA SER A 82 -6.62 4.44 -1.30
C SER A 82 -6.95 5.90 -1.59
N SER A 83 -5.94 6.74 -1.60
CA SER A 83 -6.02 8.16 -1.93
C SER A 83 -5.01 8.50 -3.02
N VAL A 84 -5.51 8.98 -4.16
CA VAL A 84 -4.72 9.36 -5.33
C VAL A 84 -4.99 10.80 -5.70
N LYS A 85 -3.96 11.63 -5.67
CA LYS A 85 -4.02 13.04 -6.08
C LYS A 85 -3.43 13.24 -7.46
N VAL A 86 -4.08 14.02 -8.31
CA VAL A 86 -3.56 14.42 -9.62
C VAL A 86 -2.60 15.58 -9.43
N LEU A 87 -1.33 15.41 -9.77
CA LEU A 87 -0.31 16.45 -9.65
C LEU A 87 -0.22 17.30 -10.91
N GLY A 88 -0.47 16.70 -12.07
CA GLY A 88 -0.44 17.41 -13.35
C GLY A 88 -0.81 16.51 -14.52
N ILE A 89 -1.32 17.15 -15.56
CA ILE A 89 -1.70 16.55 -16.84
C ILE A 89 -1.04 17.38 -17.94
N SER A 90 -0.37 16.71 -18.88
CA SER A 90 0.27 17.35 -20.02
C SER A 90 0.01 16.55 -21.31
N ASP A 91 0.48 17.05 -22.43
CA ASP A 91 0.45 16.31 -23.70
C ASP A 91 1.29 15.04 -23.65
N ASP A 92 2.36 15.04 -22.84
CA ASP A 92 3.30 13.92 -22.71
C ASP A 92 2.81 12.87 -21.71
N GLY A 93 1.79 13.17 -20.87
CA GLY A 93 1.29 12.19 -19.91
C GLY A 93 0.64 12.79 -18.66
N VAL A 94 0.57 11.96 -17.61
CA VAL A 94 -0.04 12.32 -16.33
C VAL A 94 0.88 12.00 -15.18
N ARG A 95 0.88 12.88 -14.17
CA ARG A 95 1.57 12.66 -12.90
C ARG A 95 0.54 12.61 -11.78
N VAL A 96 0.58 11.53 -11.00
CA VAL A 96 -0.27 11.34 -9.84
C VAL A 96 0.57 11.10 -8.58
N GLU A 97 -0.02 11.33 -7.42
CA GLU A 97 0.55 10.99 -6.12
C GLU A 97 -0.33 9.98 -5.42
N LEU A 98 0.24 8.86 -5.04
CA LEU A 98 -0.37 7.92 -4.13
C LEU A 98 -0.09 8.37 -2.69
N GLU A 99 -1.09 8.95 -2.04
CA GLU A 99 -0.99 9.45 -0.67
C GLU A 99 -1.11 8.30 0.35
N ASP A 100 -1.95 7.31 0.06
CA ASP A 100 -2.14 6.09 0.86
C ASP A 100 -2.79 4.98 0.01
N GLY A 101 -2.60 3.72 0.40
CA GLY A 101 -3.24 2.57 -0.22
C GLY A 101 -2.46 1.97 -1.39
N ARG A 102 -3.16 1.60 -2.47
CA ARG A 102 -2.56 0.85 -3.59
C ARG A 102 -3.21 1.23 -4.92
N VAL A 103 -2.36 1.30 -5.94
CA VAL A 103 -2.77 1.45 -7.34
C VAL A 103 -2.08 0.40 -8.20
N THR A 104 -2.79 -0.07 -9.22
CA THR A 104 -2.22 -0.88 -10.30
C THR A 104 -2.34 -0.09 -11.60
N ALA A 105 -1.22 0.10 -12.25
CA ALA A 105 -1.11 0.89 -13.47
C ALA A 105 -0.79 0.00 -14.68
N THR A 106 -1.45 0.28 -15.79
CA THR A 106 -1.15 -0.26 -17.10
C THR A 106 -0.91 0.91 -18.04
N VAL A 107 0.27 0.98 -18.64
CA VAL A 107 0.65 1.98 -19.65
C VAL A 107 1.01 1.24 -20.93
N ARG A 108 0.36 1.61 -22.02
CA ARG A 108 0.65 1.05 -23.35
C ARG A 108 1.61 1.96 -24.11
N PRO A 109 2.42 1.42 -25.01
CA PRO A 109 3.32 2.20 -25.82
C PRO A 109 2.58 3.31 -26.59
N GLY A 110 3.14 4.51 -26.60
CA GLY A 110 2.59 5.67 -27.30
C GLY A 110 1.38 6.33 -26.64
N SER A 111 1.00 5.93 -25.43
CA SER A 111 -0.11 6.56 -24.68
C SER A 111 0.34 7.68 -23.73
N GLY A 112 1.59 8.10 -23.84
CA GLY A 112 2.22 9.07 -22.96
C GLY A 112 2.86 8.41 -21.73
N VAL A 113 3.39 9.24 -20.87
CA VAL A 113 4.12 8.82 -19.67
C VAL A 113 3.20 8.90 -18.45
N LEU A 114 3.20 7.84 -17.64
CA LEU A 114 2.61 7.88 -16.30
C LEU A 114 3.73 8.02 -15.27
N ALA A 115 3.65 9.05 -14.44
CA ALA A 115 4.49 9.19 -13.26
C ALA A 115 3.64 9.01 -11.99
N VAL A 116 4.05 8.09 -11.12
CA VAL A 116 3.41 7.84 -9.82
C VAL A 116 4.41 8.21 -8.73
N ARG A 117 4.08 9.24 -7.95
CA ARG A 117 4.83 9.59 -6.74
C ARG A 117 4.18 8.90 -5.54
N ALA A 118 4.98 8.25 -4.72
CA ALA A 118 4.56 7.67 -3.44
C ALA A 118 5.64 7.98 -2.40
N GLY A 119 5.34 8.85 -1.44
CA GLY A 119 6.35 9.36 -0.50
C GLY A 119 7.56 9.94 -1.24
N ASP A 120 8.75 9.42 -0.91
CA ASP A 120 10.02 9.85 -1.52
C ASP A 120 10.34 9.12 -2.84
N GLN A 121 9.50 8.18 -3.26
CA GLN A 121 9.72 7.43 -4.49
C GLN A 121 8.91 8.03 -5.65
N GLU A 122 9.55 8.21 -6.80
CA GLU A 122 8.89 8.54 -8.06
C GLU A 122 9.16 7.45 -9.09
N LEU A 123 8.06 6.85 -9.58
CA LEU A 123 8.07 5.76 -10.54
C LEU A 123 7.47 6.26 -11.85
N THR A 124 8.15 6.03 -12.97
CA THR A 124 7.76 6.54 -14.29
C THR A 124 7.76 5.42 -15.32
N ALA A 125 6.68 5.32 -16.10
CA ALA A 125 6.55 4.31 -17.14
C ALA A 125 5.88 4.85 -18.40
N ASP A 126 6.28 4.32 -19.56
CA ASP A 126 5.68 4.59 -20.88
C ASP A 126 5.21 3.30 -21.60
N ASP A 127 5.68 2.12 -21.13
CA ASP A 127 5.20 0.79 -21.52
C ASP A 127 5.47 -0.18 -20.37
N ALA A 128 4.53 -0.27 -19.44
CA ALA A 128 4.65 -1.19 -18.32
C ALA A 128 3.29 -1.52 -17.70
N GLU A 129 3.30 -2.61 -16.93
CA GLU A 129 2.24 -2.94 -15.98
C GLU A 129 2.89 -3.12 -14.61
N PHE A 130 2.45 -2.35 -13.63
CA PHE A 130 3.06 -2.32 -12.31
C PHE A 130 2.07 -1.92 -11.22
N THR A 131 2.36 -2.33 -10.01
CA THR A 131 1.60 -1.97 -8.81
C THR A 131 2.47 -1.12 -7.90
N VAL A 132 1.89 -0.08 -7.34
CA VAL A 132 2.51 0.75 -6.30
C VAL A 132 1.59 0.75 -5.09
N ALA A 133 2.16 0.56 -3.92
CA ALA A 133 1.44 0.63 -2.65
C ALA A 133 2.21 1.50 -1.65
N ARG A 134 1.47 2.26 -0.86
CA ARG A 134 2.00 3.05 0.26
C ARG A 134 1.28 2.68 1.53
N GLY A 135 2.03 2.24 2.52
CA GLY A 135 1.49 1.91 3.83
C GLY A 135 1.30 3.15 4.69
N ALA A 136 0.43 3.05 5.70
CA ALA A 136 0.17 4.13 6.65
C ALA A 136 1.41 4.60 7.44
N ASP A 137 2.48 3.81 7.49
CA ASP A 137 3.79 4.17 8.04
C ASP A 137 4.69 4.90 7.03
N GLY A 138 4.21 5.12 5.81
CA GLY A 138 4.95 5.72 4.72
C GLY A 138 5.85 4.75 3.95
N THR A 139 5.90 3.45 4.30
CA THR A 139 6.61 2.44 3.50
C THR A 139 5.99 2.36 2.12
N VAL A 140 6.83 2.44 1.09
CA VAL A 140 6.45 2.30 -0.31
C VAL A 140 6.90 0.94 -0.82
N ALA A 141 6.02 0.25 -1.54
CA ALA A 141 6.35 -0.96 -2.26
C ALA A 141 5.87 -0.87 -3.71
N ALA A 142 6.67 -1.35 -4.65
CA ALA A 142 6.29 -1.44 -6.04
C ALA A 142 6.71 -2.80 -6.63
N ALA A 143 5.92 -3.29 -7.58
CA ALA A 143 6.24 -4.49 -8.33
C ALA A 143 5.87 -4.32 -9.80
N THR A 144 6.75 -4.74 -10.68
CA THR A 144 6.55 -4.69 -12.13
C THR A 144 6.21 -6.09 -12.66
N THR A 145 5.10 -6.19 -13.36
CA THR A 145 4.66 -7.47 -13.98
C THR A 145 4.97 -7.52 -15.47
N ARG A 146 5.07 -6.36 -16.13
CA ARG A 146 5.42 -6.26 -17.55
C ARG A 146 6.16 -4.94 -17.81
N GLY A 147 7.17 -4.99 -18.70
CA GLY A 147 7.95 -3.83 -19.12
C GLY A 147 8.94 -3.38 -18.06
N THR A 148 9.28 -2.09 -18.10
CA THR A 148 10.29 -1.48 -17.25
C THR A 148 9.73 -0.21 -16.61
N VAL A 149 9.92 -0.05 -15.31
CA VAL A 149 9.56 1.14 -14.55
C VAL A 149 10.82 1.87 -14.10
N ARG A 150 10.99 3.10 -14.53
CA ARG A 150 12.09 3.96 -14.07
C ARG A 150 11.81 4.44 -12.66
N VAL A 151 12.79 4.27 -11.78
CA VAL A 151 12.72 4.71 -10.37
C VAL A 151 13.70 5.86 -10.17
N ALA A 152 13.20 7.03 -9.78
CA ALA A 152 14.03 8.21 -9.58
C ALA A 152 15.12 7.95 -8.53
N GLY A 153 16.38 8.21 -8.87
CA GLY A 153 17.52 8.04 -7.97
C GLY A 153 17.96 6.58 -7.74
N ALA A 154 17.38 5.64 -8.47
CA ALA A 154 17.73 4.22 -8.40
C ALA A 154 17.78 3.60 -9.80
N SER A 155 18.17 2.32 -9.92
CA SER A 155 18.07 1.59 -11.19
C SER A 155 16.62 1.27 -11.53
N ASP A 156 16.34 1.01 -12.79
CA ASP A 156 15.01 0.68 -13.29
C ASP A 156 14.52 -0.65 -12.72
N LEU A 157 13.22 -0.78 -12.52
CA LEU A 157 12.55 -1.97 -12.01
C LEU A 157 12.00 -2.77 -13.20
N GLU A 158 12.58 -3.94 -13.44
CA GLU A 158 12.22 -4.81 -14.56
C GLU A 158 11.02 -5.69 -14.22
N ALA A 159 10.41 -6.28 -15.25
CA ALA A 159 9.34 -7.26 -15.08
C ALA A 159 9.79 -8.43 -14.19
N GLY A 160 8.99 -8.79 -13.20
CA GLY A 160 9.30 -9.82 -12.21
C GLY A 160 10.14 -9.32 -11.03
N GLU A 161 10.37 -8.01 -10.92
CA GLU A 161 11.05 -7.42 -9.79
C GLU A 161 10.10 -6.61 -8.91
N GLU A 162 10.45 -6.53 -7.64
CA GLU A 162 9.81 -5.65 -6.66
C GLU A 162 10.82 -4.81 -5.90
N LEU A 163 10.35 -3.67 -5.43
CA LEU A 163 11.10 -2.81 -4.53
C LEU A 163 10.27 -2.54 -3.28
N VAL A 164 10.94 -2.41 -2.13
CA VAL A 164 10.35 -1.93 -0.89
C VAL A 164 11.28 -0.87 -0.30
N ALA A 165 10.74 0.29 0.01
CA ALA A 165 11.45 1.42 0.61
C ALA A 165 10.73 1.89 1.88
N ALA A 166 11.42 1.88 3.02
CA ALA A 166 10.97 2.58 4.21
C ALA A 166 11.15 4.09 4.04
N PRO A 167 10.39 4.96 4.75
CA PRO A 167 10.57 6.40 4.70
C PRO A 167 12.03 6.81 4.97
N GLY A 168 12.61 7.60 4.07
CA GLY A 168 14.01 8.04 4.16
C GLY A 168 15.06 6.94 3.99
N GLY A 169 14.65 5.69 3.71
CA GLY A 169 15.54 4.55 3.50
C GLY A 169 15.84 4.29 2.03
N SER A 170 16.95 3.61 1.77
CA SER A 170 17.27 3.13 0.42
C SER A 170 16.31 2.01 0.01
N PRO A 171 15.85 1.98 -1.25
CA PRO A 171 15.00 0.91 -1.76
C PRO A 171 15.72 -0.45 -1.70
N LEU A 172 15.04 -1.44 -1.14
CA LEU A 172 15.45 -2.86 -1.20
C LEU A 172 14.76 -3.50 -2.40
N ARG A 173 15.51 -4.23 -3.21
CA ARG A 173 15.01 -4.93 -4.39
C ARG A 173 15.08 -6.42 -4.22
N ALA A 174 14.12 -7.10 -4.79
CA ALA A 174 14.06 -8.56 -4.83
C ALA A 174 13.27 -9.01 -6.08
N PRO A 175 13.46 -10.23 -6.55
CA PRO A 175 12.49 -10.86 -7.45
C PRO A 175 11.11 -10.90 -6.80
N VAL A 176 10.06 -10.70 -7.60
CA VAL A 176 8.68 -10.89 -7.13
C VAL A 176 8.52 -12.33 -6.68
N SER A 177 8.09 -12.53 -5.45
CA SER A 177 7.76 -13.84 -4.91
C SER A 177 6.25 -13.99 -4.75
N ASP A 178 5.70 -15.12 -5.13
CA ASP A 178 4.27 -15.42 -4.92
C ASP A 178 3.94 -15.59 -3.43
N THR A 179 4.96 -15.85 -2.61
CA THR A 179 4.82 -16.06 -1.17
C THR A 179 5.49 -14.96 -0.37
N LEU A 180 4.82 -14.50 0.68
CA LEU A 180 5.41 -13.61 1.66
C LEU A 180 6.35 -14.40 2.58
N LEU A 181 7.61 -13.96 2.71
CA LEU A 181 8.50 -14.49 3.74
C LEU A 181 7.92 -14.18 5.13
N LEU A 182 7.77 -15.21 5.94
CA LEU A 182 7.42 -15.08 7.36
C LEU A 182 8.19 -16.11 8.17
N GLN A 183 9.18 -15.65 8.90
CA GLN A 183 9.93 -16.45 9.87
C GLN A 183 9.54 -15.98 11.26
N VAL A 184 9.23 -16.93 12.16
CA VAL A 184 8.80 -16.64 13.52
C VAL A 184 9.72 -17.35 14.50
N ALA A 185 10.31 -16.59 15.41
CA ALA A 185 11.00 -17.11 16.57
C ALA A 185 9.99 -17.20 17.72
N TRP A 186 9.65 -18.43 18.06
CA TRP A 186 8.64 -18.71 19.05
C TRP A 186 9.25 -18.71 20.46
N PRO A 187 8.46 -18.36 21.50
CA PRO A 187 8.88 -18.57 22.87
C PRO A 187 9.14 -20.05 23.12
N ALA A 188 9.96 -20.35 24.12
CA ALA A 188 10.20 -21.73 24.52
C ALA A 188 8.85 -22.45 24.75
N SER A 189 8.66 -23.61 24.09
CA SER A 189 7.44 -24.39 24.23
C SER A 189 7.40 -24.99 25.64
N GLY A 190 6.21 -25.07 26.22
CA GLY A 190 6.02 -25.69 27.53
C GLY A 190 5.11 -24.88 28.43
N ARG A 191 5.28 -25.08 29.74
CA ARG A 191 4.51 -24.38 30.78
C ARG A 191 5.22 -23.10 31.19
N THR A 192 4.47 -22.03 31.33
CA THR A 192 4.93 -20.75 31.87
C THR A 192 3.94 -20.23 32.93
N ARG A 193 4.43 -19.40 33.84
CA ARG A 193 3.61 -18.64 34.79
C ARG A 193 3.44 -17.18 34.33
N GLU A 194 4.20 -16.79 33.32
CA GLU A 194 4.17 -15.44 32.80
C GLU A 194 2.80 -15.10 32.19
N GLU A 195 2.37 -13.86 32.36
CA GLU A 195 1.12 -13.36 31.77
C GLU A 195 1.23 -13.12 30.29
N GLU A 196 2.44 -12.89 29.80
CA GLU A 196 2.75 -12.59 28.41
C GLU A 196 3.97 -13.38 27.95
N VAL A 197 4.02 -13.70 26.68
CA VAL A 197 5.21 -14.25 26.02
C VAL A 197 5.65 -13.35 24.89
N GLU A 198 6.95 -13.31 24.64
CA GLU A 198 7.51 -12.60 23.50
C GLU A 198 7.48 -13.49 22.26
N VAL A 199 6.93 -12.94 21.18
CA VAL A 199 6.98 -13.50 19.83
C VAL A 199 7.73 -12.52 18.96
N SER A 200 8.79 -12.98 18.30
CA SER A 200 9.57 -12.16 17.38
C SER A 200 9.70 -12.85 16.03
N GLY A 201 10.13 -12.10 15.02
CA GLY A 201 10.29 -12.69 13.70
C GLY A 201 10.74 -11.70 12.64
N GLN A 202 10.75 -12.20 11.41
CA GLN A 202 11.11 -11.44 10.22
C GLN A 202 10.13 -11.70 9.09
N THR A 203 9.76 -10.62 8.41
CA THR A 203 8.92 -10.60 7.21
C THR A 203 9.40 -9.47 6.29
N GLN A 204 8.59 -9.02 5.35
CA GLN A 204 8.94 -7.85 4.54
C GLN A 204 8.84 -6.55 5.36
N PRO A 205 9.69 -5.55 5.10
CA PRO A 205 9.55 -4.22 5.68
C PRO A 205 8.15 -3.66 5.50
N GLY A 206 7.61 -3.04 6.56
CA GLY A 206 6.28 -2.45 6.55
C GLY A 206 5.11 -3.43 6.50
N ALA A 207 5.34 -4.74 6.44
CA ALA A 207 4.27 -5.72 6.50
C ALA A 207 3.53 -5.64 7.85
N THR A 208 2.20 -5.73 7.81
CA THR A 208 1.39 -5.85 9.01
C THR A 208 1.35 -7.30 9.48
N PHE A 209 1.33 -7.53 10.78
CA PHE A 209 1.17 -8.86 11.34
C PHE A 209 0.12 -8.86 12.44
N THR A 210 -0.46 -10.04 12.69
CA THR A 210 -1.39 -10.29 13.80
C THR A 210 -1.04 -11.62 14.43
N VAL A 211 -0.86 -11.64 15.75
CA VAL A 211 -0.71 -12.86 16.56
C VAL A 211 -2.05 -13.15 17.21
N GLN A 212 -2.57 -14.36 16.98
CA GLN A 212 -3.83 -14.87 17.51
C GLN A 212 -3.57 -16.07 18.42
N GLY A 213 -4.59 -16.51 19.18
CA GLY A 213 -4.54 -17.71 20.02
C GLY A 213 -4.05 -17.48 21.45
N GLY A 214 -3.69 -16.25 21.83
CA GLY A 214 -3.54 -15.82 23.22
C GLY A 214 -4.85 -15.30 23.80
N ALA A 215 -4.80 -14.58 24.94
CA ALA A 215 -5.97 -14.00 25.59
C ALA A 215 -6.72 -12.99 24.70
N ARG A 216 -6.01 -12.31 23.84
CA ARG A 216 -6.54 -11.41 22.81
C ARG A 216 -5.59 -11.34 21.62
N PRO A 217 -6.07 -11.04 20.41
CA PRO A 217 -5.19 -10.78 19.28
C PRO A 217 -4.30 -9.57 19.53
N VAL A 218 -3.06 -9.64 19.06
CA VAL A 218 -2.12 -8.52 19.07
C VAL A 218 -1.63 -8.28 17.65
N SER A 219 -1.76 -7.05 17.18
CA SER A 219 -1.33 -6.65 15.83
C SER A 219 -0.21 -5.63 15.90
N GLY A 220 0.63 -5.61 14.88
CA GLY A 220 1.71 -4.67 14.74
C GLY A 220 2.19 -4.59 13.30
N ARG A 221 3.33 -3.94 13.12
CA ARG A 221 3.98 -3.76 11.83
C ARG A 221 5.47 -4.08 11.97
N ALA A 222 6.02 -4.72 10.95
CA ALA A 222 7.45 -4.96 10.83
C ALA A 222 8.19 -3.64 10.56
N ASP A 223 9.35 -3.49 11.15
CA ASP A 223 10.20 -2.32 10.98
C ASP A 223 10.84 -2.22 9.58
N ALA A 224 11.69 -1.20 9.36
CA ALA A 224 12.38 -0.97 8.09
C ALA A 224 13.33 -2.12 7.69
N SER A 225 13.70 -3.00 8.60
CA SER A 225 14.50 -4.21 8.34
C SER A 225 13.63 -5.46 8.18
N GLY A 226 12.31 -5.34 8.29
CA GLY A 226 11.36 -6.43 8.26
C GLY A 226 11.25 -7.20 9.57
N ARG A 227 11.84 -6.72 10.66
CA ARG A 227 11.78 -7.38 11.97
C ARG A 227 10.57 -6.92 12.77
N PHE A 228 10.06 -7.83 13.59
CA PHE A 228 9.04 -7.50 14.58
C PHE A 228 9.28 -8.22 15.91
N VAL A 229 8.85 -7.57 16.97
CA VAL A 229 8.83 -8.12 18.34
C VAL A 229 7.52 -7.70 18.98
N VAL A 230 6.81 -8.64 19.60
CA VAL A 230 5.53 -8.35 20.23
C VAL A 230 5.32 -9.20 21.48
N ARG A 231 4.69 -8.63 22.51
CA ARG A 231 4.26 -9.35 23.70
C ARG A 231 2.82 -9.78 23.54
N VAL A 232 2.58 -11.07 23.69
CA VAL A 232 1.27 -11.71 23.49
C VAL A 232 0.74 -12.16 24.85
N PRO A 233 -0.38 -11.60 25.31
CA PRO A 233 -0.99 -12.00 26.56
C PRO A 233 -1.57 -13.41 26.45
N LEU A 234 -1.37 -14.25 27.46
CA LEU A 234 -1.81 -15.63 27.54
C LEU A 234 -3.05 -15.77 28.41
N SER A 235 -4.00 -16.60 27.95
CA SER A 235 -5.05 -17.13 28.79
C SER A 235 -4.52 -18.23 29.72
N GLU A 236 -5.15 -18.43 30.88
CA GLU A 236 -4.88 -19.62 31.71
C GLU A 236 -5.18 -20.90 30.92
N GLY A 237 -4.27 -21.88 30.98
CA GLY A 237 -4.34 -23.10 30.19
C GLY A 237 -3.60 -23.01 28.85
N GLY A 238 -4.04 -23.78 27.86
CA GLY A 238 -3.39 -23.89 26.55
C GLY A 238 -3.66 -22.69 25.64
N ASN A 239 -2.61 -22.17 25.03
CA ASN A 239 -2.66 -21.08 24.04
C ASN A 239 -1.97 -21.57 22.76
N ARG A 240 -2.73 -21.70 21.68
CA ARG A 240 -2.20 -22.07 20.35
C ARG A 240 -1.97 -20.82 19.53
N LEU A 241 -0.73 -20.34 19.54
CA LEU A 241 -0.38 -19.09 18.87
C LEU A 241 -0.26 -19.28 17.35
N LEU A 242 -0.75 -18.30 16.61
CA LEU A 242 -0.74 -18.22 15.15
C LEU A 242 -0.34 -16.81 14.73
N VAL A 243 0.68 -16.70 13.89
CA VAL A 243 1.06 -15.41 13.26
C VAL A 243 0.56 -15.39 11.84
N LYS A 244 -0.18 -14.34 11.50
CA LYS A 244 -0.54 -13.98 10.13
C LYS A 244 0.18 -12.70 9.77
N ALA A 245 0.75 -12.63 8.58
CA ALA A 245 1.36 -11.43 8.06
C ALA A 245 0.78 -11.07 6.70
N ARG A 246 0.75 -9.76 6.40
CA ARG A 246 0.32 -9.23 5.11
C ARG A 246 1.30 -8.13 4.67
N SER A 247 1.89 -8.30 3.49
CA SER A 247 2.80 -7.32 2.92
C SER A 247 2.07 -6.04 2.47
N VAL A 248 2.82 -4.98 2.22
CA VAL A 248 2.29 -3.71 1.66
C VAL A 248 1.62 -3.96 0.31
N LEU A 249 2.17 -4.86 -0.51
CA LEU A 249 1.57 -5.30 -1.79
C LEU A 249 0.37 -6.26 -1.62
N GLY A 250 0.00 -6.63 -0.39
CA GLY A 250 -1.18 -7.43 -0.08
C GLY A 250 -0.98 -8.93 -0.10
N ARG A 251 0.24 -9.45 -0.26
CA ARG A 251 0.55 -10.88 -0.11
C ARG A 251 0.43 -11.29 1.35
N GLU A 252 -0.03 -12.51 1.59
CA GLU A 252 -0.28 -13.03 2.93
C GLU A 252 0.57 -14.26 3.21
N ALA A 253 0.94 -14.43 4.48
CA ALA A 253 1.56 -15.63 5.02
C ALA A 253 1.04 -15.93 6.41
N GLU A 254 1.03 -17.21 6.76
CA GLU A 254 0.57 -17.69 8.05
C GLU A 254 1.53 -18.77 8.58
N VAL A 255 1.91 -18.66 9.86
CA VAL A 255 2.71 -19.69 10.56
C VAL A 255 2.08 -20.00 11.90
N ALA A 256 1.76 -21.28 12.14
CA ALA A 256 1.21 -21.78 13.39
C ALA A 256 2.33 -22.32 14.30
N HIS A 257 2.13 -22.20 15.59
CA HIS A 257 3.02 -22.73 16.63
C HIS A 257 2.35 -23.83 17.46
N ALA A 258 3.18 -24.60 18.15
CA ALA A 258 2.74 -25.49 19.21
C ALA A 258 2.17 -24.72 20.41
N GLU A 259 1.43 -25.41 21.24
CA GLU A 259 0.72 -24.86 22.38
C GLU A 259 1.67 -24.36 23.47
N VAL A 260 1.44 -23.13 23.98
CA VAL A 260 2.04 -22.58 25.18
C VAL A 260 1.02 -22.67 26.30
N VAL A 261 1.35 -23.39 27.39
CA VAL A 261 0.44 -23.57 28.53
C VAL A 261 0.81 -22.59 29.64
N ARG A 262 -0.11 -21.67 29.96
CA ARG A 262 0.01 -20.85 31.16
C ARG A 262 -0.61 -21.60 32.33
N ASP A 263 0.18 -21.84 33.39
CA ASP A 263 -0.26 -22.55 34.60
C ASP A 263 0.22 -21.79 35.85
N THR A 264 -0.70 -21.02 36.42
CA THR A 264 -0.43 -20.21 37.62
C THR A 264 -0.74 -20.94 38.90
N ARG A 265 -1.21 -22.19 38.83
CA ARG A 265 -1.55 -22.97 39.99
C ARG A 265 -0.29 -23.37 40.77
N PRO A 266 -0.27 -23.21 42.10
CA PRO A 266 0.84 -23.70 42.89
C PRO A 266 0.90 -25.23 42.76
N PRO A 267 2.12 -25.82 42.83
CA PRO A 267 2.25 -27.27 42.82
C PRO A 267 1.54 -27.86 44.04
N SER A 268 0.71 -28.88 43.81
CA SER A 268 0.08 -29.63 44.89
C SER A 268 1.15 -30.47 45.59
N VAL A 269 1.49 -30.09 46.80
CA VAL A 269 2.36 -30.91 47.67
C VAL A 269 1.47 -31.94 48.37
N GLY A 270 1.47 -33.17 47.88
CA GLY A 270 0.90 -34.28 48.61
C GLY A 270 1.80 -34.65 49.79
N VAL A 271 1.40 -34.33 51.01
CA VAL A 271 2.08 -34.85 52.23
C VAL A 271 1.42 -36.20 52.55
N THR A 272 2.14 -37.28 52.27
CA THR A 272 1.76 -38.61 52.80
C THR A 272 2.30 -38.69 54.22
N LEU A 273 1.41 -38.64 55.23
CA LEU A 273 1.75 -38.94 56.60
C LEU A 273 1.63 -40.46 56.76
N GLU A 274 2.76 -41.16 56.89
CA GLU A 274 2.79 -42.55 57.38
C GLU A 274 2.70 -42.51 58.91
N PHE A 275 1.68 -43.16 59.46
CA PHE A 275 1.47 -43.37 60.88
C PHE A 275 1.95 -44.82 61.27
#